data_5bcedc4e07e3f97e770f64d65cb22b1d
#
_entry.id   5bcedc4e07e3f97e770f64d65cb22b1d
#
_cell.length_a   1.000
_cell.length_b   1.000
_cell.length_c   1.000
_cell.angle_alpha   90.00
_cell.angle_beta   90.00
_cell.angle_gamma   90.00
#
_symmetry.space_group_name_H-M   'P 1'
#
loop_
_entity.id
_entity.type
_entity.pdbx_description
1 polymer ?
#
loop_
_entity_poly.entity_id
_entity_poly.type
_entity_poly.pdbx_seq_one_letter_code
_entity_poly.pdbx_strand_id
1 'polypeptide(L)'
;ERADEILNGIEIAQYLLGAEECLIGVEDNKPEAAESMRQACARSPLAQKVRLEVLVVPTQYPSGDARQLIRLLTGIEVPSDKRSTDVGVQCFNVATLLAVHRYFDFGEPAVSRVVTITGNVAQPANYDVLFGTPVTDLVKAAGGALAGTNDYIMGGPMMGFSLPSADVPVTKAANCIIASTPNLFPPAPPAMPCIRCARCADVCPVNLQPQELYWFAKSSNLEKARDYNLFDCIECGCCSYAC
;
A
#
# COMPACT_ATOMS: atom_id res chain seq x y z
N GLU A 1 -10.57 0.98 16.21
CA GLU A 1 -10.15 1.26 17.60
C GLU A 1 -9.59 2.68 17.79
N ARG A 2 -8.99 3.30 16.74
CA ARG A 2 -8.32 4.62 16.83
C ARG A 2 -8.90 5.66 15.87
N ALA A 3 -10.19 5.57 15.58
CA ALA A 3 -10.85 6.40 14.58
C ALA A 3 -10.82 7.91 14.96
N ASP A 4 -11.03 8.22 16.24
CA ASP A 4 -11.01 9.61 16.70
C ASP A 4 -9.59 10.22 16.62
N GLU A 5 -8.54 9.46 16.93
CA GLU A 5 -7.15 9.90 16.77
C GLU A 5 -6.78 10.13 15.30
N ILE A 6 -7.28 9.29 14.38
CA ILE A 6 -7.09 9.48 12.94
C ILE A 6 -7.78 10.77 12.49
N LEU A 7 -8.99 11.05 12.97
CA LEU A 7 -9.71 12.28 12.65
C LEU A 7 -9.00 13.53 13.15
N ASN A 8 -8.41 13.50 14.34
CA ASN A 8 -7.59 14.61 14.82
C ASN A 8 -6.40 14.87 13.88
N GLY A 9 -5.77 13.81 13.39
CA GLY A 9 -4.73 13.93 12.37
C GLY A 9 -5.24 14.48 11.03
N ILE A 10 -6.46 14.12 10.62
CA ILE A 10 -7.12 14.69 9.44
C ILE A 10 -7.38 16.19 9.64
N GLU A 11 -7.86 16.61 10.82
CA GLU A 11 -8.11 18.02 11.10
C GLU A 11 -6.82 18.85 11.04
N ILE A 12 -5.71 18.34 11.57
CA ILE A 12 -4.40 19.00 11.47
C ILE A 12 -3.97 19.11 9.99
N ALA A 13 -4.07 18.04 9.22
CA ALA A 13 -3.72 18.02 7.81
C ALA A 13 -4.61 18.97 6.99
N GLN A 14 -5.92 18.97 7.27
CA GLN A 14 -6.88 19.86 6.64
C GLN A 14 -6.56 21.33 6.90
N TYR A 15 -6.24 21.68 8.16
CA TYR A 15 -5.84 23.04 8.53
C TYR A 15 -4.60 23.50 7.78
N LEU A 16 -3.58 22.65 7.67
CA LEU A 16 -2.34 22.95 6.99
C LEU A 16 -2.49 23.11 5.46
N LEU A 17 -3.39 22.32 4.86
CA LEU A 17 -3.60 22.31 3.41
C LEU A 17 -4.72 23.25 2.96
N GLY A 18 -5.58 23.71 3.88
CA GLY A 18 -6.77 24.49 3.54
C GLY A 18 -7.78 23.71 2.70
N ALA A 19 -7.81 22.38 2.83
CA ALA A 19 -8.71 21.54 2.04
C ALA A 19 -10.17 21.78 2.38
N GLU A 20 -11.04 21.86 1.38
CA GLU A 20 -12.48 22.04 1.55
C GLU A 20 -13.22 20.68 1.67
N GLU A 21 -12.57 19.61 1.28
CA GLU A 21 -13.10 18.26 1.26
C GLU A 21 -12.10 17.25 1.83
N CYS A 22 -12.58 16.32 2.65
CA CYS A 22 -11.80 15.21 3.22
C CYS A 22 -12.55 13.91 2.96
N LEU A 23 -12.03 13.07 2.08
CA LEU A 23 -12.58 11.76 1.72
C LEU A 23 -11.76 10.64 2.35
N ILE A 24 -12.45 9.71 3.02
CA ILE A 24 -11.82 8.55 3.67
C ILE A 24 -12.26 7.29 2.91
N GLY A 25 -11.33 6.69 2.16
CA GLY A 25 -11.57 5.43 1.47
C GLY A 25 -11.37 4.24 2.40
N VAL A 26 -12.38 3.36 2.48
CA VAL A 26 -12.31 2.10 3.25
C VAL A 26 -12.76 0.96 2.34
N GLU A 27 -11.98 -0.13 2.31
CA GLU A 27 -12.34 -1.31 1.51
C GLU A 27 -13.61 -2.00 2.04
N ASP A 28 -14.43 -2.53 1.14
CA ASP A 28 -15.73 -3.17 1.44
C ASP A 28 -15.61 -4.45 2.29
N ASN A 29 -14.42 -5.06 2.34
CA ASN A 29 -14.11 -6.18 3.23
C ASN A 29 -13.82 -5.76 4.70
N LYS A 30 -13.95 -4.46 5.02
CA LYS A 30 -13.71 -3.90 6.36
C LYS A 30 -14.91 -3.05 6.85
N PRO A 31 -16.12 -3.64 6.92
CA PRO A 31 -17.34 -2.90 7.27
C PRO A 31 -17.28 -2.27 8.65
N GLU A 32 -16.66 -2.93 9.63
CA GLU A 32 -16.49 -2.42 10.99
C GLU A 32 -15.61 -1.16 11.03
N ALA A 33 -14.56 -1.12 10.22
CA ALA A 33 -13.70 0.06 10.10
C ALA A 33 -14.46 1.23 9.47
N ALA A 34 -15.24 0.96 8.41
CA ALA A 34 -16.06 1.98 7.75
C ALA A 34 -17.10 2.57 8.74
N GLU A 35 -17.77 1.72 9.50
CA GLU A 35 -18.77 2.15 10.49
C GLU A 35 -18.11 2.94 11.63
N SER A 36 -16.99 2.46 12.18
CA SER A 36 -16.24 3.17 13.21
C SER A 36 -15.80 4.56 12.75
N MET A 37 -15.33 4.69 11.51
CA MET A 37 -14.95 5.99 10.94
C MET A 37 -16.17 6.90 10.72
N ARG A 38 -17.31 6.38 10.23
CA ARG A 38 -18.56 7.17 10.09
C ARG A 38 -19.04 7.73 11.42
N GLN A 39 -19.05 6.91 12.46
CA GLN A 39 -19.44 7.34 13.80
C GLN A 39 -18.49 8.42 14.35
N ALA A 40 -17.20 8.28 14.13
CA ALA A 40 -16.23 9.28 14.51
C ALA A 40 -16.41 10.59 13.70
N CYS A 41 -16.62 10.52 12.39
CA CYS A 41 -16.92 11.68 11.54
C CYS A 41 -18.17 12.42 12.01
N ALA A 42 -19.24 11.70 12.39
CA ALA A 42 -20.49 12.30 12.86
C ALA A 42 -20.32 13.10 14.17
N ARG A 43 -19.33 12.74 15.00
CA ARG A 43 -19.03 13.46 16.26
C ARG A 43 -18.01 14.57 16.08
N SER A 44 -17.29 14.61 14.97
CA SER A 44 -16.18 15.54 14.76
C SER A 44 -16.66 16.95 14.42
N PRO A 45 -16.13 17.99 15.07
CA PRO A 45 -16.37 19.38 14.66
C PRO A 45 -15.92 19.70 13.23
N LEU A 46 -15.00 18.90 12.68
CA LEU A 46 -14.52 19.05 11.31
C LEU A 46 -15.65 18.90 10.29
N ALA A 47 -16.63 18.03 10.54
CA ALA A 47 -17.80 17.84 9.67
C ALA A 47 -18.68 19.09 9.49
N GLN A 48 -18.54 20.09 10.37
CA GLN A 48 -19.22 21.39 10.24
C GLN A 48 -18.42 22.40 9.39
N LYS A 49 -17.12 22.15 9.19
CA LYS A 49 -16.19 23.06 8.51
C LYS A 49 -15.96 22.68 7.05
N VAL A 50 -15.93 21.39 6.77
CA VAL A 50 -15.60 20.84 5.45
C VAL A 50 -16.50 19.65 5.13
N ARG A 51 -16.57 19.27 3.85
CA ARG A 51 -17.17 17.99 3.47
C ARG A 51 -16.28 16.85 3.96
N LEU A 52 -16.77 16.10 4.94
CA LEU A 52 -16.09 14.95 5.54
C LEU A 52 -16.90 13.69 5.29
N GLU A 53 -16.37 12.78 4.48
CA GLU A 53 -17.14 11.61 4.00
C GLU A 53 -16.32 10.32 4.04
N VAL A 54 -16.98 9.22 4.45
CA VAL A 54 -16.41 7.86 4.42
C VAL A 54 -17.02 7.10 3.23
N LEU A 55 -16.20 6.83 2.24
CA LEU A 55 -16.55 6.12 1.02
C LEU A 55 -16.05 4.67 1.08
N VAL A 56 -16.95 3.73 0.81
CA VAL A 56 -16.59 2.31 0.70
C VAL A 56 -16.16 2.04 -0.74
N VAL A 57 -14.95 1.50 -0.89
CA VAL A 57 -14.34 1.16 -2.17
C VAL A 57 -14.22 -0.36 -2.32
N PRO A 58 -14.27 -0.90 -3.54
CA PRO A 58 -14.08 -2.33 -3.77
C PRO A 58 -12.70 -2.81 -3.28
N THR A 59 -12.66 -3.99 -2.66
CA THR A 59 -11.42 -4.69 -2.35
C THR A 59 -10.85 -5.27 -3.64
N GLN A 60 -10.09 -4.47 -4.36
CA GLN A 60 -9.47 -4.86 -5.62
C GLN A 60 -8.05 -4.31 -5.68
N TYR A 61 -7.07 -5.21 -5.76
CA TYR A 61 -5.69 -4.81 -5.95
C TYR A 61 -5.47 -4.23 -7.37
N PRO A 62 -4.76 -3.08 -7.55
CA PRO A 62 -4.06 -2.26 -6.56
C PRO A 62 -4.79 -0.95 -6.18
N SER A 63 -6.06 -0.98 -5.83
CA SER A 63 -6.87 0.21 -5.46
C SER A 63 -6.26 1.07 -4.35
N GLY A 64 -5.34 0.51 -3.56
CA GLY A 64 -4.60 1.24 -2.52
C GLY A 64 -3.46 2.13 -3.03
N ASP A 65 -3.12 2.07 -4.30
CA ASP A 65 -2.24 3.06 -4.93
C ASP A 65 -2.88 4.45 -4.90
N ALA A 66 -2.08 5.49 -4.63
CA ALA A 66 -2.62 6.84 -4.44
C ALA A 66 -3.36 7.37 -5.68
N ARG A 67 -2.87 7.13 -6.90
CA ARG A 67 -3.52 7.58 -8.14
C ARG A 67 -4.82 6.82 -8.38
N GLN A 68 -4.84 5.51 -8.10
CA GLN A 68 -6.04 4.68 -8.23
C GLN A 68 -7.09 5.07 -7.18
N LEU A 69 -6.68 5.31 -5.94
CA LEU A 69 -7.59 5.73 -4.87
C LEU A 69 -8.20 7.11 -5.17
N ILE A 70 -7.41 8.08 -5.63
CA ILE A 70 -7.91 9.40 -6.05
C ILE A 70 -8.98 9.23 -7.12
N ARG A 71 -8.73 8.46 -8.17
CA ARG A 71 -9.69 8.20 -9.23
C ARG A 71 -10.97 7.55 -8.71
N LEU A 72 -10.87 6.58 -7.80
CA LEU A 72 -12.02 5.91 -7.20
C LEU A 72 -12.88 6.85 -6.35
N LEU A 73 -12.24 7.73 -5.57
CA LEU A 73 -12.95 8.60 -4.63
C LEU A 73 -13.48 9.89 -5.27
N THR A 74 -12.79 10.43 -6.27
CA THR A 74 -13.06 11.75 -6.84
C THR A 74 -13.45 11.73 -8.31
N GLY A 75 -13.20 10.63 -9.02
CA GLY A 75 -13.29 10.56 -10.48
C GLY A 75 -12.14 11.28 -11.21
N ILE A 76 -11.24 11.97 -10.50
CA ILE A 76 -10.11 12.70 -11.11
C ILE A 76 -9.01 11.71 -11.47
N GLU A 77 -8.58 11.73 -12.72
CA GLU A 77 -7.39 11.02 -13.17
C GLU A 77 -6.19 11.94 -13.13
N VAL A 78 -5.15 11.55 -12.37
CA VAL A 78 -3.92 12.33 -12.27
C VAL A 78 -3.12 12.12 -13.56
N PRO A 79 -2.84 13.17 -14.36
CA PRO A 79 -2.08 13.04 -15.59
C PRO A 79 -0.67 12.49 -15.37
N SER A 80 -0.10 11.86 -16.41
CA SER A 80 1.22 11.21 -16.41
C SER A 80 2.34 12.13 -15.92
N ASP A 81 2.33 13.38 -16.39
CA ASP A 81 3.35 14.39 -16.10
C ASP A 81 3.07 15.21 -14.83
N LYS A 82 1.99 14.89 -14.09
CA LYS A 82 1.52 15.63 -12.92
C LYS A 82 1.62 14.80 -11.63
N ARG A 83 1.71 15.53 -10.53
CA ARG A 83 1.52 14.98 -9.19
C ARG A 83 0.05 15.16 -8.77
N SER A 84 -0.40 14.41 -7.79
CA SER A 84 -1.75 14.56 -7.24
C SER A 84 -2.02 15.98 -6.72
N THR A 85 -1.00 16.64 -6.18
CA THR A 85 -1.08 18.05 -5.73
C THR A 85 -1.32 19.04 -6.86
N ASP A 86 -0.88 18.73 -8.08
CA ASP A 86 -1.10 19.61 -9.24
C ASP A 86 -2.57 19.59 -9.73
N VAL A 87 -3.33 18.57 -9.32
CA VAL A 87 -4.79 18.47 -9.51
C VAL A 87 -5.57 18.78 -8.23
N GLY A 88 -4.92 19.38 -7.23
CA GLY A 88 -5.56 19.83 -5.99
C GLY A 88 -5.86 18.73 -4.98
N VAL A 89 -5.26 17.55 -5.10
CA VAL A 89 -5.52 16.42 -4.20
C VAL A 89 -4.25 15.96 -3.49
N GLN A 90 -4.33 15.77 -2.17
CA GLN A 90 -3.28 15.15 -1.37
C GLN A 90 -3.80 13.88 -0.71
N CYS A 91 -3.16 12.74 -0.97
CA CYS A 91 -3.49 11.46 -0.39
C CYS A 91 -2.56 11.14 0.79
N PHE A 92 -3.13 10.62 1.89
CA PHE A 92 -2.39 10.17 3.07
C PHE A 92 -2.82 8.76 3.47
N ASN A 93 -1.86 7.98 3.93
CA ASN A 93 -2.17 6.75 4.65
C ASN A 93 -2.67 7.09 6.06
N VAL A 94 -3.68 6.38 6.57
CA VAL A 94 -4.29 6.63 7.90
C VAL A 94 -3.28 6.52 9.05
N ALA A 95 -2.27 5.64 8.94
CA ALA A 95 -1.21 5.55 9.94
C ALA A 95 -0.32 6.80 9.96
N THR A 96 -0.16 7.48 8.83
CA THR A 96 0.55 8.77 8.77
C THR A 96 -0.23 9.85 9.50
N LEU A 97 -1.54 9.93 9.29
CA LEU A 97 -2.40 10.91 9.99
C LEU A 97 -2.45 10.63 11.50
N LEU A 98 -2.50 9.37 11.90
CA LEU A 98 -2.36 8.99 13.30
C LEU A 98 -1.04 9.47 13.91
N ALA A 99 0.07 9.29 13.19
CA ALA A 99 1.38 9.74 13.66
C ALA A 99 1.46 11.28 13.73
N VAL A 100 0.81 11.99 12.81
CA VAL A 100 0.69 13.46 12.86
C VAL A 100 -0.04 13.89 14.13
N HIS A 101 -1.20 13.31 14.44
CA HIS A 101 -1.91 13.59 15.69
C HIS A 101 -1.03 13.35 16.91
N ARG A 102 -0.40 12.19 17.01
CA ARG A 102 0.46 11.85 18.16
C ARG A 102 1.63 12.81 18.35
N TYR A 103 2.21 13.27 17.25
CA TYR A 103 3.29 14.24 17.31
C TYR A 103 2.82 15.59 17.84
N PHE A 104 1.72 16.13 17.31
CA PHE A 104 1.25 17.46 17.69
C PHE A 104 0.62 17.51 19.08
N ASP A 105 -0.15 16.49 19.46
CA ASP A 105 -0.88 16.50 20.73
C ASP A 105 -0.04 15.95 21.91
N PHE A 106 0.89 15.04 21.65
CA PHE A 106 1.67 14.38 22.71
C PHE A 106 3.20 14.56 22.59
N GLY A 107 3.70 15.16 21.50
CA GLY A 107 5.13 15.27 21.24
C GLY A 107 5.81 13.94 20.91
N GLU A 108 5.04 12.92 20.54
CA GLU A 108 5.55 11.58 20.26
C GLU A 108 6.03 11.45 18.80
N PRO A 109 7.32 11.27 18.54
CA PRO A 109 7.82 11.03 17.20
C PRO A 109 7.35 9.68 16.66
N ALA A 110 7.24 9.56 15.33
CA ALA A 110 6.91 8.29 14.68
C ALA A 110 8.12 7.32 14.76
N VAL A 111 8.17 6.50 15.80
CA VAL A 111 9.24 5.53 16.06
C VAL A 111 8.78 4.09 15.89
N SER A 112 7.49 3.85 15.69
CA SER A 112 6.88 2.52 15.49
C SER A 112 5.84 2.54 14.38
N ARG A 113 5.45 1.37 13.97
CA ARG A 113 4.30 1.16 13.09
C ARG A 113 3.69 -0.22 13.28
N VAL A 114 2.44 -0.36 12.88
CA VAL A 114 1.81 -1.68 12.79
C VAL A 114 2.38 -2.44 11.59
N VAL A 115 2.88 -3.65 11.87
CA VAL A 115 3.40 -4.60 10.88
C VAL A 115 2.63 -5.92 11.01
N THR A 116 2.15 -6.43 9.89
CA THR A 116 1.52 -7.74 9.80
C THR A 116 2.58 -8.82 9.68
N ILE A 117 2.55 -9.83 10.55
CA ILE A 117 3.33 -11.06 10.40
C ILE A 117 2.39 -12.16 9.98
N THR A 118 2.68 -12.81 8.86
CA THR A 118 1.81 -13.84 8.27
C THR A 118 2.59 -14.92 7.51
N GLY A 119 1.88 -15.84 6.87
CA GLY A 119 2.45 -16.98 6.19
C GLY A 119 2.70 -18.13 7.14
N ASN A 120 3.83 -18.80 7.03
CA ASN A 120 4.16 -20.02 7.77
C ASN A 120 4.74 -19.72 9.16
N VAL A 121 3.98 -19.01 9.99
CA VAL A 121 4.28 -18.75 11.42
C VAL A 121 3.20 -19.34 12.32
N ALA A 122 3.52 -19.59 13.59
CA ALA A 122 2.59 -20.24 14.51
C ALA A 122 1.37 -19.37 14.84
N GLN A 123 1.54 -18.04 14.96
CA GLN A 123 0.51 -17.10 15.37
C GLN A 123 0.53 -15.84 14.47
N PRO A 124 -0.05 -15.88 13.27
CA PRO A 124 -0.16 -14.70 12.42
C PRO A 124 -0.95 -13.58 13.12
N ALA A 125 -0.39 -12.36 13.16
CA ALA A 125 -1.02 -11.22 13.81
C ALA A 125 -0.44 -9.88 13.34
N ASN A 126 -1.05 -8.79 13.81
CA ASN A 126 -0.55 -7.45 13.67
C ASN A 126 0.18 -7.02 14.94
N TYR A 127 1.39 -6.50 14.80
CA TYR A 127 2.24 -6.05 15.89
C TYR A 127 2.58 -4.57 15.75
N ASP A 128 2.54 -3.81 16.85
CA ASP A 128 3.14 -2.47 16.87
C ASP A 128 4.65 -2.62 17.10
N VAL A 129 5.42 -2.25 16.11
CA VAL A 129 6.85 -2.58 16.01
C VAL A 129 7.69 -1.32 15.97
N LEU A 130 8.68 -1.23 16.85
CA LEU A 130 9.69 -0.17 16.79
C LEU A 130 10.54 -0.30 15.52
N PHE A 131 10.87 0.80 14.90
CA PHE A 131 11.83 0.80 13.79
C PHE A 131 13.21 0.33 14.29
N GLY A 132 13.85 -0.48 13.48
CA GLY A 132 15.12 -1.11 13.86
C GLY A 132 14.99 -2.50 14.51
N THR A 133 13.78 -2.95 14.86
CA THR A 133 13.57 -4.30 15.38
C THR A 133 13.91 -5.34 14.31
N PRO A 134 14.78 -6.32 14.59
CA PRO A 134 15.08 -7.40 13.64
C PRO A 134 13.84 -8.22 13.29
N VAL A 135 13.70 -8.65 12.03
CA VAL A 135 12.60 -9.52 11.61
C VAL A 135 12.59 -10.84 12.39
N THR A 136 13.76 -11.36 12.78
CA THR A 136 13.87 -12.54 13.64
C THR A 136 13.10 -12.41 14.96
N ASP A 137 13.11 -11.22 15.57
CA ASP A 137 12.41 -11.01 16.85
C ASP A 137 10.89 -10.94 16.65
N LEU A 138 10.44 -10.38 15.52
CA LEU A 138 9.03 -10.40 15.15
C LEU A 138 8.53 -11.82 14.88
N VAL A 139 9.32 -12.62 14.17
CA VAL A 139 8.98 -14.03 13.91
C VAL A 139 8.89 -14.80 15.22
N LYS A 140 9.81 -14.56 16.17
CA LYS A 140 9.73 -15.15 17.53
C LYS A 140 8.47 -14.71 18.27
N ALA A 141 8.11 -13.42 18.21
CA ALA A 141 6.88 -12.89 18.81
C ALA A 141 5.61 -13.54 18.21
N ALA A 142 5.66 -13.91 16.93
CA ALA A 142 4.60 -14.66 16.25
C ALA A 142 4.63 -16.18 16.53
N GLY A 143 5.30 -16.61 17.60
CA GLY A 143 5.40 -18.02 18.01
C GLY A 143 6.42 -18.84 17.22
N GLY A 144 7.23 -18.20 16.39
CA GLY A 144 8.26 -18.81 15.56
C GLY A 144 7.78 -19.23 14.19
N ALA A 145 8.74 -19.42 13.29
CA ALA A 145 8.48 -19.99 11.97
C ALA A 145 8.21 -21.49 12.07
N LEU A 146 7.22 -21.98 11.32
CA LEU A 146 6.89 -23.40 11.27
C LEU A 146 7.83 -24.16 10.31
N ALA A 147 7.84 -25.48 10.41
CA ALA A 147 8.64 -26.33 9.53
C ALA A 147 8.31 -26.08 8.04
N GLY A 148 9.35 -26.04 7.20
CA GLY A 148 9.20 -25.77 5.76
C GLY A 148 9.32 -24.28 5.39
N THR A 149 9.43 -23.38 6.35
CA THR A 149 9.76 -21.97 6.04
C THR A 149 11.15 -21.91 5.42
N ASN A 150 11.25 -21.31 4.24
CA ASN A 150 12.48 -21.24 3.46
C ASN A 150 12.94 -19.80 3.17
N ASP A 151 12.06 -18.80 3.33
CA ASP A 151 12.36 -17.41 3.04
C ASP A 151 11.43 -16.46 3.80
N TYR A 152 11.79 -15.19 3.88
CA TYR A 152 10.95 -14.11 4.42
C TYR A 152 10.81 -13.01 3.37
N ILE A 153 9.57 -12.59 3.12
CA ILE A 153 9.25 -11.54 2.17
C ILE A 153 8.84 -10.29 2.96
N MET A 154 9.52 -9.18 2.72
CA MET A 154 9.12 -7.87 3.25
C MET A 154 8.19 -7.18 2.26
N GLY A 155 6.97 -6.87 2.70
CA GLY A 155 5.89 -6.31 1.89
C GLY A 155 4.80 -7.32 1.58
N GLY A 156 3.91 -6.95 0.67
CA GLY A 156 2.80 -7.82 0.24
C GLY A 156 3.21 -8.87 -0.79
N PRO A 157 2.33 -9.83 -1.09
CA PRO A 157 2.65 -10.93 -2.02
C PRO A 157 2.93 -10.48 -3.46
N MET A 158 2.48 -9.30 -3.85
CA MET A 158 2.66 -8.77 -5.21
C MET A 158 3.87 -7.86 -5.37
N MET A 159 4.15 -7.01 -4.39
CA MET A 159 5.21 -5.99 -4.44
C MET A 159 6.32 -6.24 -3.42
N GLY A 160 6.20 -7.28 -2.59
CA GLY A 160 7.22 -7.64 -1.61
C GLY A 160 8.47 -8.21 -2.26
N PHE A 161 9.55 -8.22 -1.52
CA PHE A 161 10.83 -8.78 -1.94
C PHE A 161 11.41 -9.71 -0.88
N SER A 162 12.11 -10.75 -1.32
CA SER A 162 12.81 -11.68 -0.44
C SER A 162 13.91 -10.99 0.34
N LEU A 163 14.00 -11.29 1.62
CA LEU A 163 15.04 -10.75 2.50
C LEU A 163 16.32 -11.61 2.39
N PRO A 164 17.50 -10.98 2.32
CA PRO A 164 18.77 -11.72 2.30
C PRO A 164 19.04 -12.46 3.60
N SER A 165 18.43 -12.00 4.71
CA SER A 165 18.51 -12.56 6.04
C SER A 165 17.32 -12.08 6.87
N ALA A 166 16.91 -12.86 7.86
CA ALA A 166 15.92 -12.42 8.83
C ALA A 166 16.48 -11.45 9.91
N ASP A 167 17.79 -11.21 9.93
CA ASP A 167 18.41 -10.26 10.84
C ASP A 167 18.33 -8.80 10.39
N VAL A 168 17.68 -8.56 9.23
CA VAL A 168 17.43 -7.19 8.76
C VAL A 168 16.41 -6.47 9.64
N PRO A 169 16.58 -5.16 9.86
CA PRO A 169 15.66 -4.39 10.70
C PRO A 169 14.36 -4.05 9.98
N VAL A 170 13.29 -3.96 10.74
CA VAL A 170 12.03 -3.33 10.27
C VAL A 170 12.26 -1.85 10.05
N THR A 171 11.91 -1.38 8.86
CA THR A 171 12.00 0.02 8.47
C THR A 171 10.62 0.68 8.46
N LYS A 172 10.58 1.99 8.33
CA LYS A 172 9.32 2.75 8.21
C LYS A 172 8.45 2.28 7.01
N ALA A 173 9.04 1.74 5.96
CA ALA A 173 8.32 1.25 4.78
C ALA A 173 7.76 -0.17 4.98
N ALA A 174 8.28 -0.96 5.93
CA ALA A 174 7.87 -2.34 6.14
C ALA A 174 6.49 -2.41 6.80
N ASN A 175 5.47 -2.87 6.09
CA ASN A 175 4.10 -3.01 6.58
C ASN A 175 3.67 -4.47 6.77
N CYS A 176 4.40 -5.42 6.20
CA CYS A 176 4.12 -6.84 6.27
C CYS A 176 5.41 -7.65 6.16
N ILE A 177 5.47 -8.76 6.89
CA ILE A 177 6.48 -9.80 6.73
C ILE A 177 5.75 -11.12 6.51
N ILE A 178 6.09 -11.82 5.44
CA ILE A 178 5.50 -13.10 5.09
C ILE A 178 6.57 -14.19 5.25
N ALA A 179 6.35 -15.14 6.15
CA ALA A 179 7.15 -16.34 6.22
C ALA A 179 6.76 -17.27 5.06
N SER A 180 7.65 -17.42 4.10
CA SER A 180 7.39 -18.12 2.84
C SER A 180 7.65 -19.62 2.95
N THR A 181 6.93 -20.39 2.15
CA THR A 181 7.20 -21.80 1.85
C THR A 181 7.05 -22.05 0.35
N PRO A 182 7.63 -23.13 -0.19
CA PRO A 182 7.43 -23.50 -1.60
C PRO A 182 5.96 -23.73 -1.99
N ASN A 183 5.10 -24.03 -1.02
CA ASN A 183 3.66 -24.19 -1.26
C ASN A 183 2.93 -22.85 -1.38
N LEU A 184 3.34 -21.83 -0.60
CA LEU A 184 2.78 -20.48 -0.66
C LEU A 184 3.30 -19.72 -1.87
N PHE A 185 4.60 -19.85 -2.14
CA PHE A 185 5.29 -19.20 -3.26
C PHE A 185 6.10 -20.27 -4.01
N PRO A 186 5.45 -21.01 -4.93
CA PRO A 186 6.14 -22.02 -5.72
C PRO A 186 7.24 -21.36 -6.56
N PRO A 187 8.35 -22.06 -6.81
CA PRO A 187 9.40 -21.59 -7.69
C PRO A 187 8.84 -21.15 -9.04
N ALA A 188 9.29 -20.01 -9.53
CA ALA A 188 8.85 -19.52 -10.83
C ALA A 188 9.20 -20.55 -11.93
N PRO A 189 8.27 -20.87 -12.83
CA PRO A 189 8.56 -21.73 -13.97
C PRO A 189 9.61 -21.05 -14.90
N PRO A 190 10.32 -21.82 -15.73
CA PRO A 190 11.21 -21.23 -16.72
C PRO A 190 10.49 -20.21 -17.61
N ALA A 191 11.15 -19.09 -17.88
CA ALA A 191 10.58 -18.05 -18.73
C ALA A 191 10.30 -18.61 -20.14
N MET A 192 9.08 -18.42 -20.61
CA MET A 192 8.64 -18.81 -21.94
C MET A 192 8.68 -17.63 -22.92
N PRO A 193 8.80 -17.87 -24.23
CA PRO A 193 8.65 -16.84 -25.24
C PRO A 193 7.26 -16.16 -25.14
N CYS A 194 7.21 -14.86 -25.37
CA CYS A 194 5.96 -14.12 -25.40
C CYS A 194 5.05 -14.59 -26.56
N ILE A 195 3.84 -15.06 -26.24
CA ILE A 195 2.84 -15.52 -27.22
C ILE A 195 1.91 -14.40 -27.70
N ARG A 196 2.16 -13.16 -27.27
CA ARG A 196 1.38 -11.95 -27.62
C ARG A 196 -0.11 -12.03 -27.27
N CYS A 197 -0.46 -12.67 -26.15
CA CYS A 197 -1.85 -12.83 -25.70
C CYS A 197 -2.49 -11.55 -25.09
N ALA A 198 -1.71 -10.49 -24.88
CA ALA A 198 -2.11 -9.20 -24.30
C ALA A 198 -2.61 -9.21 -22.85
N ARG A 199 -2.69 -10.34 -22.16
CA ARG A 199 -3.19 -10.41 -20.76
C ARG A 199 -2.51 -9.42 -19.83
N CYS A 200 -1.20 -9.19 -20.02
CA CYS A 200 -0.46 -8.21 -19.21
C CYS A 200 -0.93 -6.76 -19.42
N ALA A 201 -1.41 -6.42 -20.61
CA ALA A 201 -2.01 -5.13 -20.89
C ALA A 201 -3.42 -5.02 -20.30
N ASP A 202 -4.23 -6.09 -20.41
CA ASP A 202 -5.60 -6.13 -19.88
C ASP A 202 -5.66 -5.93 -18.37
N VAL A 203 -4.65 -6.43 -17.62
CA VAL A 203 -4.59 -6.29 -16.15
C VAL A 203 -3.84 -5.05 -15.68
N CYS A 204 -3.30 -4.24 -16.58
CA CYS A 204 -2.53 -3.06 -16.22
C CYS A 204 -3.46 -1.94 -15.74
N PRO A 205 -3.40 -1.52 -14.45
CA PRO A 205 -4.32 -0.53 -13.90
C PRO A 205 -4.11 0.88 -14.47
N VAL A 206 -2.98 1.10 -15.13
CA VAL A 206 -2.60 2.39 -15.76
C VAL A 206 -2.50 2.26 -17.29
N ASN A 207 -3.11 1.22 -17.88
CA ASN A 207 -3.25 1.02 -19.33
C ASN A 207 -1.93 1.03 -20.13
N LEU A 208 -0.84 0.57 -19.54
CA LEU A 208 0.42 0.38 -20.24
C LEU A 208 0.41 -0.87 -21.12
N GLN A 209 1.42 -0.98 -21.97
CA GLN A 209 1.70 -2.18 -22.76
C GLN A 209 2.96 -2.88 -22.23
N PRO A 210 2.87 -3.69 -21.16
CA PRO A 210 4.03 -4.28 -20.50
C PRO A 210 4.86 -5.18 -21.43
N GLN A 211 4.25 -5.83 -22.42
CA GLN A 211 4.93 -6.64 -23.40
C GLN A 211 5.88 -5.80 -24.28
N GLU A 212 5.48 -4.60 -24.69
CA GLU A 212 6.32 -3.71 -25.49
C GLU A 212 7.44 -3.10 -24.61
N LEU A 213 7.10 -2.66 -23.42
CA LEU A 213 8.08 -2.15 -22.44
C LEU A 213 9.15 -3.18 -22.11
N TYR A 214 8.78 -4.47 -21.97
CA TYR A 214 9.71 -5.57 -21.78
C TYR A 214 10.70 -5.68 -22.94
N TRP A 215 10.22 -5.62 -24.18
CA TRP A 215 11.09 -5.71 -25.36
C TRP A 215 12.01 -4.51 -25.49
N PHE A 216 11.52 -3.31 -25.22
CA PHE A 216 12.36 -2.11 -25.24
C PHE A 216 13.44 -2.17 -24.15
N ALA A 217 13.09 -2.58 -22.94
CA ALA A 217 14.06 -2.76 -21.87
C ALA A 217 15.11 -3.82 -22.22
N LYS A 218 14.68 -4.98 -22.76
CA LYS A 218 15.56 -6.07 -23.15
C LYS A 218 16.53 -5.69 -24.28
N SER A 219 16.11 -4.81 -25.19
CA SER A 219 16.95 -4.28 -26.28
C SER A 219 17.71 -3.02 -25.89
N SER A 220 17.63 -2.58 -24.62
CA SER A 220 18.22 -1.33 -24.14
C SER A 220 17.73 -0.07 -24.89
N ASN A 221 16.54 -0.12 -25.49
CA ASN A 221 15.93 1.02 -26.16
C ASN A 221 15.11 1.84 -25.15
N LEU A 222 15.82 2.60 -24.31
CA LEU A 222 15.21 3.35 -23.22
C LEU A 222 14.38 4.56 -23.71
N GLU A 223 14.74 5.13 -24.86
CA GLU A 223 13.95 6.21 -25.47
C GLU A 223 12.53 5.72 -25.82
N LYS A 224 12.44 4.58 -26.53
CA LYS A 224 11.12 4.00 -26.82
C LYS A 224 10.37 3.56 -25.58
N ALA A 225 11.02 3.04 -24.56
CA ALA A 225 10.37 2.72 -23.31
C ALA A 225 9.75 3.97 -22.66
N ARG A 226 10.43 5.11 -22.73
CA ARG A 226 9.91 6.41 -22.30
C ARG A 226 8.72 6.87 -23.14
N ASP A 227 8.82 6.78 -24.47
CA ASP A 227 7.72 7.15 -25.38
C ASP A 227 6.45 6.33 -25.15
N TYR A 228 6.60 5.09 -24.61
CA TYR A 228 5.51 4.22 -24.19
C TYR A 228 5.12 4.37 -22.72
N ASN A 229 5.40 5.55 -22.15
CA ASN A 229 5.00 5.96 -20.81
C ASN A 229 5.48 5.02 -19.67
N LEU A 230 6.72 4.50 -19.77
CA LEU A 230 7.28 3.62 -18.73
C LEU A 230 7.13 4.19 -17.32
N PHE A 231 7.28 5.51 -17.16
CA PHE A 231 7.23 6.18 -15.85
C PHE A 231 5.81 6.31 -15.25
N ASP A 232 4.78 5.92 -15.98
CA ASP A 232 3.43 5.76 -15.41
C ASP A 232 3.25 4.42 -14.69
N CYS A 233 4.22 3.53 -14.81
CA CYS A 233 4.19 2.25 -14.13
C CYS A 233 4.22 2.45 -12.61
N ILE A 234 3.19 1.94 -11.91
CA ILE A 234 3.09 1.96 -10.45
C ILE A 234 3.74 0.74 -9.80
N GLU A 235 4.46 -0.07 -10.55
CA GLU A 235 5.21 -1.26 -10.10
C GLU A 235 4.36 -2.31 -9.35
N CYS A 236 3.06 -2.37 -9.64
CA CYS A 236 2.11 -3.21 -8.91
C CYS A 236 2.29 -4.73 -9.11
N GLY A 237 3.03 -5.18 -10.12
CA GLY A 237 3.26 -6.60 -10.39
C GLY A 237 2.12 -7.34 -11.09
N CYS A 238 0.95 -6.71 -11.36
CA CYS A 238 -0.20 -7.37 -12.00
C CYS A 238 0.16 -8.03 -13.34
N CYS A 239 0.95 -7.36 -14.16
CA CYS A 239 1.39 -7.89 -15.46
C CYS A 239 2.29 -9.13 -15.32
N SER A 240 3.15 -9.17 -14.32
CA SER A 240 3.99 -10.33 -14.00
C SER A 240 3.18 -11.51 -13.48
N TYR A 241 2.14 -11.23 -12.69
CA TYR A 241 1.24 -12.25 -12.17
C TYR A 241 0.37 -12.88 -13.28
N ALA A 242 -0.07 -12.08 -14.25
CA ALA A 242 -0.96 -12.53 -15.33
C ALA A 242 -0.21 -13.30 -16.45
N CYS A 243 1.11 -13.17 -16.54
CA CYS A 243 1.95 -13.82 -17.52
C CYS A 243 2.52 -15.12 -16.98
#